data_5a9ff88340e244dccaa2d3e55e106d3c
#
_entry.id   5a9ff88340e244dccaa2d3e55e106d3c
#
_cell.length_a   1.000
_cell.length_b   1.000
_cell.length_c   1.000
_cell.angle_alpha   90.00
_cell.angle_beta   90.00
_cell.angle_gamma   90.00
#
_symmetry.space_group_name_H-M   'P 1'
#
loop_
_entity.id
_entity.type
_entity.pdbx_description
1 polymer ?
#
loop_
_entity_poly.entity_id
_entity_poly.type
_entity_poly.pdbx_seq_one_letter_code
_entity_poly.pdbx_strand_id
1 'polypeptide(L)'
;KSVVYIYMSHLPNYKKFLMETDFTNVFEWHKKFFQILELSGRPKNWLFKDPSHIEHIPEILKIYPKARFIHIYRDPIKSITSTCSLTEKLWNGLCNEIDRELIGKQTIEFWENAILKNKEGRTLLDSTTNLDIDYADFIKDPIETMENIYDFIDKPFEESIKIKMEFYIKNHKKHKHGKHHYELKDYGLTEEIIEDRIASKWQIN
;
A
#
# COMPACT_ATOMS: atom_id res chain seq x y z
N LYS A 1 11.11 12.88 -4.34
CA LYS A 1 9.68 12.64 -4.63
C LYS A 1 9.11 11.79 -3.49
N SER A 2 8.06 12.26 -2.82
CA SER A 2 7.43 11.52 -1.72
C SER A 2 5.93 11.80 -1.69
N VAL A 3 5.13 10.74 -1.66
CA VAL A 3 3.68 10.81 -1.53
C VAL A 3 3.23 11.29 -0.14
N VAL A 4 4.10 11.21 0.87
CA VAL A 4 3.77 11.61 2.25
C VAL A 4 3.27 13.05 2.33
N TYR A 5 3.84 13.95 1.55
CA TYR A 5 3.46 15.37 1.59
C TYR A 5 2.02 15.65 1.16
N ILE A 6 1.44 14.84 0.26
CA ILE A 6 0.04 15.00 -0.14
C ILE A 6 -0.94 14.54 0.95
N TYR A 7 -0.51 13.69 1.87
CA TYR A 7 -1.28 13.33 3.07
C TYR A 7 -1.13 14.35 4.20
N MET A 8 -0.05 15.14 4.19
CA MET A 8 0.24 16.11 5.26
C MET A 8 -0.40 17.48 5.01
N SER A 9 -0.74 17.84 3.77
CA SER A 9 -1.32 19.13 3.42
C SER A 9 -1.98 19.11 2.04
N HIS A 10 -2.80 20.13 1.77
CA HIS A 10 -3.39 20.35 0.45
C HIS A 10 -2.34 20.96 -0.49
N LEU A 11 -1.75 20.14 -1.35
CA LEU A 11 -0.69 20.50 -2.29
C LEU A 11 -1.08 20.10 -3.74
N PRO A 12 -2.07 20.75 -4.37
CA PRO A 12 -2.63 20.31 -5.65
C PRO A 12 -1.60 20.27 -6.78
N ASN A 13 -0.71 21.25 -6.88
CA ASN A 13 0.33 21.30 -7.90
C ASN A 13 1.38 20.21 -7.69
N TYR A 14 1.72 19.90 -6.43
CA TYR A 14 2.65 18.83 -6.12
C TYR A 14 2.02 17.45 -6.35
N LYS A 15 0.74 17.28 -6.01
CA LYS A 15 -0.03 16.08 -6.32
C LYS A 15 -0.03 15.83 -7.84
N LYS A 16 -0.38 16.84 -8.65
CA LYS A 16 -0.35 16.73 -10.11
C LYS A 16 1.03 16.34 -10.62
N PHE A 17 2.08 17.00 -10.13
CA PHE A 17 3.46 16.66 -10.47
C PHE A 17 3.80 15.18 -10.17
N LEU A 18 3.39 14.65 -9.01
CA LEU A 18 3.62 13.23 -8.67
C LEU A 18 2.87 12.29 -9.61
N MET A 19 1.61 12.60 -9.93
CA MET A 19 0.78 11.75 -10.79
C MET A 19 1.29 11.66 -12.23
N GLU A 20 1.93 12.73 -12.74
CA GLU A 20 2.44 12.84 -14.11
C GLU A 20 3.93 12.47 -14.24
N THR A 21 4.64 12.27 -13.13
CA THR A 21 6.10 12.06 -13.15
C THR A 21 6.45 10.59 -13.32
N ASP A 22 7.41 10.31 -14.22
CA ASP A 22 8.13 9.03 -14.28
C ASP A 22 9.00 8.84 -13.03
N PHE A 23 8.81 7.74 -12.34
CA PHE A 23 9.55 7.38 -11.12
C PHE A 23 10.78 6.50 -11.39
N THR A 24 11.12 6.17 -12.63
CA THR A 24 12.29 5.35 -12.97
C THR A 24 13.55 5.84 -12.24
N ASN A 25 13.84 7.16 -12.32
CA ASN A 25 15.00 7.76 -11.64
C ASN A 25 14.95 7.59 -10.10
N VAL A 26 13.76 7.60 -9.48
CA VAL A 26 13.61 7.35 -8.04
C VAL A 26 14.06 5.93 -7.70
N PHE A 27 13.63 4.94 -8.49
CA PHE A 27 14.03 3.54 -8.29
C PHE A 27 15.49 3.28 -8.66
N GLU A 28 16.08 4.02 -9.59
CA GLU A 28 17.54 3.97 -9.82
C GLU A 28 18.32 4.39 -8.57
N TRP A 29 17.94 5.52 -7.95
CA TRP A 29 18.56 5.96 -6.71
C TRP A 29 18.30 5.01 -5.55
N HIS A 30 17.09 4.47 -5.46
CA HIS A 30 16.73 3.43 -4.50
C HIS A 30 17.67 2.22 -4.64
N LYS A 31 17.88 1.72 -5.86
CA LYS A 31 18.79 0.62 -6.13
C LYS A 31 20.24 0.93 -5.70
N LYS A 32 20.75 2.12 -6.07
CA LYS A 32 22.10 2.54 -5.66
C LYS A 32 22.25 2.59 -4.15
N PHE A 33 21.25 3.10 -3.45
CA PHE A 33 21.26 3.15 -1.99
C PHE A 33 21.35 1.74 -1.37
N PHE A 34 20.56 0.78 -1.86
CA PHE A 34 20.61 -0.60 -1.36
C PHE A 34 21.91 -1.31 -1.75
N GLN A 35 22.49 -1.04 -2.91
CA GLN A 35 23.81 -1.55 -3.28
C GLN A 35 24.89 -1.08 -2.29
N ILE A 36 24.84 0.16 -1.82
CA ILE A 36 25.77 0.65 -0.78
C ILE A 36 25.58 -0.13 0.53
N LEU A 37 24.34 -0.41 0.93
CA LEU A 37 24.06 -1.22 2.12
C LEU A 37 24.57 -2.67 1.98
N GLU A 38 24.57 -3.22 0.77
CA GLU A 38 25.08 -4.57 0.50
C GLU A 38 26.61 -4.67 0.61
N LEU A 39 27.35 -3.58 0.44
CA LEU A 39 28.82 -3.57 0.61
C LEU A 39 29.25 -4.00 2.04
N SER A 40 28.38 -3.88 3.03
CA SER A 40 28.62 -4.34 4.41
C SER A 40 28.36 -5.83 4.65
N GLY A 41 28.15 -6.64 3.61
CA GLY A 41 27.91 -8.08 3.72
C GLY A 41 26.49 -8.44 4.17
N ARG A 42 25.50 -7.59 3.96
CA ARG A 42 24.10 -7.81 4.31
C ARG A 42 23.37 -8.75 3.35
N PRO A 43 22.17 -9.23 3.72
CA PRO A 43 21.46 -10.29 3.01
C PRO A 43 21.20 -9.97 1.53
N LYS A 44 21.23 -11.03 0.71
CA LYS A 44 21.07 -10.94 -0.75
C LYS A 44 19.63 -10.68 -1.21
N ASN A 45 18.66 -10.71 -0.31
CA ASN A 45 17.25 -10.50 -0.62
C ASN A 45 16.70 -9.32 0.18
N TRP A 46 15.97 -8.44 -0.49
CA TRP A 46 15.32 -7.30 0.11
C TRP A 46 13.80 -7.47 0.07
N LEU A 47 13.13 -7.11 1.15
CA LEU A 47 11.69 -6.93 1.19
C LEU A 47 11.40 -5.44 1.35
N PHE A 48 10.72 -4.88 0.37
CA PHE A 48 10.30 -3.49 0.37
C PHE A 48 8.80 -3.41 0.63
N LYS A 49 8.38 -2.44 1.43
CA LYS A 49 6.96 -2.19 1.69
C LYS A 49 6.68 -0.69 1.59
N ASP A 50 5.93 -0.32 0.56
CA ASP A 50 5.38 1.02 0.41
C ASP A 50 4.04 0.95 -0.33
N PRO A 51 2.96 1.59 0.18
CA PRO A 51 1.67 1.60 -0.51
C PRO A 51 1.72 2.21 -1.91
N SER A 52 2.63 3.15 -2.16
CA SER A 52 2.76 3.80 -3.48
C SER A 52 3.37 2.91 -4.56
N HIS A 53 3.97 1.77 -4.19
CA HIS A 53 4.49 0.83 -5.18
C HIS A 53 3.44 0.31 -6.15
N ILE A 54 2.16 0.32 -5.77
CA ILE A 54 1.06 -0.12 -6.65
C ILE A 54 0.95 0.74 -7.92
N GLU A 55 1.39 1.99 -7.87
CA GLU A 55 1.35 2.92 -9.01
C GLU A 55 2.55 2.80 -9.94
N HIS A 56 3.59 2.04 -9.54
CA HIS A 56 4.91 2.09 -10.15
C HIS A 56 5.44 0.72 -10.54
N ILE A 57 4.57 -0.24 -10.81
CA ILE A 57 4.97 -1.60 -11.23
C ILE A 57 5.89 -1.56 -12.47
N PRO A 58 5.60 -0.80 -13.55
CA PRO A 58 6.47 -0.75 -14.71
C PRO A 58 7.87 -0.21 -14.41
N GLU A 59 7.96 0.88 -13.62
CA GLU A 59 9.25 1.47 -13.27
C GLU A 59 10.04 0.57 -12.31
N ILE A 60 9.37 -0.12 -11.40
CA ILE A 60 10.00 -1.10 -10.51
C ILE A 60 10.58 -2.24 -11.35
N LEU A 61 9.82 -2.82 -12.27
CA LEU A 61 10.28 -3.92 -13.13
C LEU A 61 11.45 -3.50 -14.03
N LYS A 62 11.46 -2.27 -14.52
CA LYS A 62 12.57 -1.73 -15.31
C LYS A 62 13.90 -1.74 -14.54
N ILE A 63 13.86 -1.47 -13.23
CA ILE A 63 15.05 -1.37 -12.37
C ILE A 63 15.34 -2.70 -11.65
N TYR A 64 14.29 -3.44 -11.30
CA TYR A 64 14.32 -4.72 -10.61
C TYR A 64 13.55 -5.78 -11.41
N PRO A 65 14.10 -6.28 -12.54
CA PRO A 65 13.39 -7.17 -13.45
C PRO A 65 13.03 -8.54 -12.85
N LYS A 66 13.55 -8.86 -11.68
CA LYS A 66 13.23 -10.09 -10.92
C LYS A 66 12.38 -9.81 -9.67
N ALA A 67 11.79 -8.61 -9.58
CA ALA A 67 10.92 -8.28 -8.47
C ALA A 67 9.69 -9.18 -8.48
N ARG A 68 9.31 -9.67 -7.31
CA ARG A 68 8.03 -10.33 -7.06
C ARG A 68 7.17 -9.39 -6.23
N PHE A 69 5.89 -9.34 -6.54
CA PHE A 69 4.93 -8.45 -5.89
C PHE A 69 3.99 -9.28 -5.02
N ILE A 70 3.86 -8.88 -3.76
CA ILE A 70 2.84 -9.39 -2.86
C ILE A 70 1.86 -8.25 -2.64
N HIS A 71 0.67 -8.39 -3.15
CA HIS A 71 -0.36 -7.39 -3.15
C HIS A 71 -1.46 -7.75 -2.17
N ILE A 72 -1.56 -6.99 -1.08
CA ILE A 72 -2.59 -7.17 -0.07
C ILE A 72 -3.71 -6.18 -0.35
N TYR A 73 -4.89 -6.67 -0.68
CA TYR A 73 -6.07 -5.86 -0.91
C TYR A 73 -7.07 -5.98 0.24
N ARG A 74 -7.86 -4.96 0.41
CA ARG A 74 -8.83 -4.86 1.49
C ARG A 74 -10.07 -4.13 0.97
N ASP A 75 -11.21 -4.37 1.64
CA ASP A 75 -12.44 -3.61 1.47
C ASP A 75 -12.15 -2.12 1.23
N PRO A 76 -12.52 -1.58 0.04
CA PRO A 76 -12.20 -0.21 -0.34
C PRO A 76 -12.88 0.82 0.56
N ILE A 77 -14.11 0.58 1.05
CA ILE A 77 -14.81 1.47 1.95
C ILE A 77 -14.00 1.68 3.22
N LYS A 78 -13.53 0.58 3.84
CA LYS A 78 -12.69 0.64 5.05
C LYS A 78 -11.33 1.29 4.79
N SER A 79 -10.75 1.03 3.64
CA SER A 79 -9.43 1.55 3.28
C SER A 79 -9.47 3.06 3.03
N ILE A 80 -10.45 3.54 2.26
CA ILE A 80 -10.62 4.96 1.94
C ILE A 80 -10.96 5.74 3.21
N THR A 81 -11.94 5.27 4.01
CA THR A 81 -12.34 5.95 5.24
C THR A 81 -11.16 6.04 6.24
N SER A 82 -10.38 4.96 6.35
CA SER A 82 -9.17 4.95 7.19
C SER A 82 -8.11 5.94 6.69
N THR A 83 -7.94 6.06 5.37
CA THR A 83 -7.01 7.03 4.76
C THR A 83 -7.44 8.46 5.03
N CYS A 84 -8.73 8.77 4.88
CA CYS A 84 -9.27 10.09 5.22
C CYS A 84 -9.01 10.44 6.69
N SER A 85 -9.29 9.52 7.61
CA SER A 85 -9.04 9.73 9.04
C SER A 85 -7.56 9.92 9.38
N LEU A 86 -6.65 9.20 8.70
CA LEU A 86 -5.21 9.40 8.85
C LEU A 86 -4.79 10.79 8.36
N THR A 87 -5.27 11.18 7.18
CA THR A 87 -4.99 12.50 6.58
C THR A 87 -5.48 13.63 7.48
N GLU A 88 -6.70 13.53 8.02
CA GLU A 88 -7.24 14.48 8.98
C GLU A 88 -6.35 14.64 10.21
N LYS A 89 -5.86 13.54 10.78
CA LYS A 89 -4.94 13.59 11.93
C LYS A 89 -3.63 14.29 11.61
N LEU A 90 -3.09 14.07 10.42
CA LEU A 90 -1.87 14.75 9.98
C LEU A 90 -2.11 16.24 9.77
N TRP A 91 -3.25 16.62 9.19
CA TRP A 91 -3.61 18.03 9.00
C TRP A 91 -3.86 18.75 10.33
N ASN A 92 -4.50 18.09 11.32
CA ASN A 92 -4.71 18.66 12.66
C ASN A 92 -3.40 19.12 13.35
N GLY A 93 -2.27 18.50 12.99
CA GLY A 93 -0.96 18.91 13.50
C GLY A 93 -0.28 20.04 12.72
N LEU A 94 -0.79 20.39 11.53
CA LEU A 94 -0.10 21.26 10.59
C LEU A 94 -0.96 22.42 10.05
N CYS A 95 -2.29 22.32 10.12
CA CYS A 95 -3.23 23.28 9.58
C CYS A 95 -4.12 23.87 10.68
N ASN A 96 -4.46 25.15 10.56
CA ASN A 96 -5.35 25.82 11.51
C ASN A 96 -6.81 25.44 11.33
N GLU A 97 -7.20 25.09 10.11
CA GLU A 97 -8.57 24.69 9.74
C GLU A 97 -8.51 23.40 8.92
N ILE A 98 -9.51 22.53 9.12
CA ILE A 98 -9.61 21.25 8.45
C ILE A 98 -10.90 21.19 7.63
N ASP A 99 -10.73 21.09 6.32
CA ASP A 99 -11.80 20.80 5.39
C ASP A 99 -11.86 19.29 5.14
N ARG A 100 -12.81 18.62 5.78
CA ARG A 100 -13.01 17.18 5.66
C ARG A 100 -13.50 16.74 4.28
N GLU A 101 -14.35 17.55 3.64
CA GLU A 101 -14.83 17.25 2.28
C GLU A 101 -13.68 17.32 1.27
N LEU A 102 -12.78 18.29 1.42
CA LEU A 102 -11.57 18.39 0.64
C LEU A 102 -10.66 17.17 0.83
N ILE A 103 -10.54 16.67 2.07
CA ILE A 103 -9.78 15.43 2.36
C ILE A 103 -10.41 14.25 1.61
N GLY A 104 -11.73 14.09 1.69
CA GLY A 104 -12.45 13.02 0.98
C GLY A 104 -12.22 13.08 -0.52
N LYS A 105 -12.42 14.25 -1.11
CA LYS A 105 -12.21 14.49 -2.54
C LYS A 105 -10.79 14.16 -2.99
N GLN A 106 -9.79 14.66 -2.27
CA GLN A 106 -8.38 14.39 -2.58
C GLN A 106 -8.02 12.92 -2.47
N THR A 107 -8.56 12.23 -1.46
CA THR A 107 -8.31 10.82 -1.21
C THR A 107 -8.86 9.96 -2.34
N ILE A 108 -10.11 10.19 -2.75
CA ILE A 108 -10.73 9.46 -3.87
C ILE A 108 -9.96 9.68 -5.17
N GLU A 109 -9.64 10.92 -5.52
CA GLU A 109 -8.90 11.24 -6.74
C GLU A 109 -7.52 10.56 -6.79
N PHE A 110 -6.83 10.54 -5.65
CA PHE A 110 -5.53 9.89 -5.56
C PHE A 110 -5.64 8.37 -5.76
N TRP A 111 -6.54 7.72 -5.02
CA TRP A 111 -6.69 6.27 -5.10
C TRP A 111 -7.27 5.79 -6.43
N GLU A 112 -8.19 6.55 -7.04
CA GLU A 112 -8.68 6.24 -8.39
C GLU A 112 -7.54 6.20 -9.40
N ASN A 113 -6.66 7.20 -9.39
CA ASN A 113 -5.48 7.22 -10.25
C ASN A 113 -4.50 6.06 -9.93
N ALA A 114 -4.25 5.79 -8.65
CA ALA A 114 -3.36 4.72 -8.23
C ALA A 114 -3.87 3.35 -8.69
N ILE A 115 -5.17 3.10 -8.62
CA ILE A 115 -5.80 1.86 -9.07
C ILE A 115 -5.73 1.71 -10.60
N LEU A 116 -5.96 2.77 -11.35
CA LEU A 116 -5.82 2.73 -12.81
C LEU A 116 -4.39 2.39 -13.22
N LYS A 117 -3.40 3.05 -12.64
CA LYS A 117 -1.98 2.72 -12.88
C LYS A 117 -1.63 1.30 -12.44
N ASN A 118 -2.18 0.85 -11.30
CA ASN A 118 -1.99 -0.53 -10.85
C ASN A 118 -2.54 -1.52 -11.88
N LYS A 119 -3.76 -1.30 -12.35
CA LYS A 119 -4.40 -2.17 -13.37
C LYS A 119 -3.55 -2.27 -14.64
N GLU A 120 -3.02 -1.15 -15.12
CA GLU A 120 -2.11 -1.12 -16.26
C GLU A 120 -0.80 -1.88 -15.97
N GLY A 121 -0.16 -1.60 -14.83
CA GLY A 121 1.09 -2.24 -14.45
C GLY A 121 0.96 -3.75 -14.23
N ARG A 122 -0.17 -4.21 -13.73
CA ARG A 122 -0.44 -5.64 -13.48
C ARG A 122 -0.48 -6.48 -14.77
N THR A 123 -0.75 -5.87 -15.92
CA THR A 123 -0.67 -6.59 -17.21
C THR A 123 0.74 -7.12 -17.53
N LEU A 124 1.75 -6.63 -16.82
CA LEU A 124 3.15 -7.07 -16.94
C LEU A 124 3.50 -8.22 -15.97
N LEU A 125 2.58 -8.62 -15.12
CA LEU A 125 2.78 -9.63 -14.08
C LEU A 125 2.03 -10.92 -14.42
N ASP A 126 2.53 -12.02 -13.89
CA ASP A 126 1.91 -13.35 -13.94
C ASP A 126 1.90 -14.00 -12.55
N SER A 127 1.41 -15.23 -12.45
CA SER A 127 1.33 -15.98 -11.19
C SER A 127 2.70 -16.29 -10.56
N THR A 128 3.80 -16.16 -11.28
CA THR A 128 5.17 -16.37 -10.76
C THR A 128 5.76 -15.09 -10.20
N THR A 129 5.21 -13.95 -10.59
CA THR A 129 5.71 -12.62 -10.22
C THR A 129 4.75 -11.82 -9.35
N ASN A 130 3.48 -12.25 -9.23
CA ASN A 130 2.47 -11.61 -8.40
C ASN A 130 1.70 -12.61 -7.55
N LEU A 131 1.54 -12.30 -6.27
CA LEU A 131 0.68 -12.97 -5.32
C LEU A 131 -0.34 -11.98 -4.75
N ASP A 132 -1.61 -12.26 -4.95
CA ASP A 132 -2.72 -11.49 -4.39
C ASP A 132 -3.20 -12.11 -3.07
N ILE A 133 -3.38 -11.29 -2.05
CA ILE A 133 -3.81 -11.71 -0.72
C ILE A 133 -5.01 -10.86 -0.30
N ASP A 134 -6.13 -11.51 0.01
CA ASP A 134 -7.23 -10.83 0.69
C ASP A 134 -6.86 -10.58 2.15
N TYR A 135 -7.00 -9.35 2.60
CA TYR A 135 -6.75 -8.98 3.99
C TYR A 135 -7.68 -9.72 4.97
N ALA A 136 -8.90 -10.07 4.56
CA ALA A 136 -9.83 -10.81 5.40
C ALA A 136 -9.32 -12.25 5.62
N ASP A 137 -8.83 -12.91 4.58
CA ASP A 137 -8.22 -14.25 4.68
C ASP A 137 -6.94 -14.20 5.50
N PHE A 138 -6.08 -13.21 5.27
CA PHE A 138 -4.88 -13.01 6.09
C PHE A 138 -5.20 -12.86 7.59
N ILE A 139 -6.29 -12.15 7.93
CA ILE A 139 -6.68 -11.99 9.35
C ILE A 139 -7.30 -13.27 9.92
N LYS A 140 -7.98 -14.06 9.09
CA LYS A 140 -8.61 -15.31 9.48
C LYS A 140 -7.56 -16.39 9.78
N ASP A 141 -6.59 -16.55 8.90
CA ASP A 141 -5.45 -17.45 9.08
C ASP A 141 -4.12 -16.81 8.64
N PRO A 142 -3.47 -16.08 9.56
CA PRO A 142 -2.20 -15.43 9.24
C PRO A 142 -1.06 -16.41 8.99
N ILE A 143 -1.10 -17.61 9.59
CA ILE A 143 -0.02 -18.60 9.44
C ILE A 143 -0.10 -19.26 8.06
N GLU A 144 -1.28 -19.72 7.64
CA GLU A 144 -1.49 -20.27 6.30
C GLU A 144 -1.11 -19.24 5.22
N THR A 145 -1.53 -17.98 5.41
CA THR A 145 -1.14 -16.90 4.47
C THR A 145 0.38 -16.72 4.40
N MET A 146 1.08 -16.82 5.53
CA MET A 146 2.54 -16.72 5.53
C MET A 146 3.21 -17.93 4.90
N GLU A 147 2.67 -19.13 5.05
CA GLU A 147 3.14 -20.35 4.35
C GLU A 147 3.04 -20.12 2.83
N ASN A 148 1.91 -19.64 2.32
CA ASN A 148 1.71 -19.30 0.91
C ASN A 148 2.70 -18.23 0.41
N ILE A 149 2.99 -17.21 1.23
CA ILE A 149 3.99 -16.18 0.89
C ILE A 149 5.38 -16.79 0.78
N TYR A 150 5.76 -17.67 1.72
CA TYR A 150 7.07 -18.30 1.71
C TYR A 150 7.25 -19.22 0.51
N ASP A 151 6.21 -19.97 0.14
CA ASP A 151 6.19 -20.78 -1.09
C ASP A 151 6.33 -19.89 -2.34
N PHE A 152 5.57 -18.80 -2.42
CA PHE A 152 5.65 -17.85 -3.54
C PHE A 152 7.05 -17.26 -3.72
N ILE A 153 7.79 -17.02 -2.64
CA ILE A 153 9.16 -16.45 -2.72
C ILE A 153 10.25 -17.51 -2.76
N ASP A 154 9.92 -18.79 -2.93
CA ASP A 154 10.84 -19.95 -2.94
C ASP A 154 11.70 -20.02 -1.68
N LYS A 155 11.11 -19.86 -0.50
CA LYS A 155 11.78 -19.95 0.80
C LYS A 155 11.12 -21.01 1.68
N PRO A 156 11.90 -21.79 2.44
CA PRO A 156 11.33 -22.71 3.41
C PRO A 156 10.65 -21.95 4.55
N PHE A 157 9.42 -22.32 4.87
CA PHE A 157 8.73 -21.83 6.06
C PHE A 157 9.09 -22.71 7.25
N GLU A 158 10.20 -22.38 7.91
CA GLU A 158 10.74 -23.16 9.01
C GLU A 158 9.86 -23.10 10.25
N GLU A 159 9.76 -24.23 10.99
CA GLU A 159 9.02 -24.33 12.25
C GLU A 159 9.42 -23.24 13.26
N SER A 160 10.70 -22.90 13.30
CA SER A 160 11.23 -21.83 14.16
C SER A 160 10.65 -20.45 13.85
N ILE A 161 10.30 -20.20 12.58
CA ILE A 161 9.66 -18.94 12.12
C ILE A 161 8.18 -18.97 12.50
N LYS A 162 7.49 -20.09 12.25
CA LYS A 162 6.10 -20.31 12.61
C LYS A 162 5.86 -20.04 14.10
N ILE A 163 6.63 -20.66 14.97
CA ILE A 163 6.55 -20.47 16.43
C ILE A 163 6.71 -19.00 16.82
N LYS A 164 7.65 -18.28 16.20
CA LYS A 164 7.85 -16.85 16.48
C LYS A 164 6.66 -16.00 16.03
N MET A 165 6.06 -16.31 14.88
CA MET A 165 4.88 -15.61 14.38
C MET A 165 3.65 -15.88 15.26
N GLU A 166 3.41 -17.11 15.65
CA GLU A 166 2.32 -17.48 16.58
C GLU A 166 2.47 -16.76 17.93
N PHE A 167 3.70 -16.75 18.48
CA PHE A 167 3.99 -16.00 19.69
C PHE A 167 3.72 -14.50 19.54
N TYR A 168 4.12 -13.90 18.39
CA TYR A 168 3.85 -12.50 18.10
C TYR A 168 2.34 -12.21 18.03
N ILE A 169 1.59 -13.02 17.28
CA ILE A 169 0.13 -12.89 17.14
C ILE A 169 -0.57 -12.96 18.49
N LYS A 170 -0.20 -13.94 19.32
CA LYS A 170 -0.75 -14.13 20.65
C LYS A 170 -0.55 -12.93 21.58
N ASN A 171 0.61 -12.28 21.48
CA ASN A 171 0.99 -11.17 22.38
C ASN A 171 0.64 -9.78 21.85
N HIS A 172 0.27 -9.64 20.56
CA HIS A 172 -0.08 -8.36 19.93
C HIS A 172 -1.55 -8.29 19.53
N LYS A 173 -2.43 -8.28 20.53
CA LYS A 173 -3.89 -8.18 20.32
C LYS A 173 -4.25 -6.86 19.59
N LYS A 174 -5.19 -6.95 18.65
CA LYS A 174 -5.79 -5.80 17.97
C LYS A 174 -6.41 -4.83 18.99
N HIS A 175 -6.46 -3.54 18.65
CA HIS A 175 -7.10 -2.47 19.43
C HIS A 175 -6.39 -2.01 20.71
N LYS A 176 -5.09 -2.22 20.83
CA LYS A 176 -4.31 -1.72 21.98
C LYS A 176 -4.39 -0.19 22.17
N HIS A 177 -4.77 0.56 21.13
CA HIS A 177 -4.83 2.04 21.12
C HIS A 177 -6.26 2.60 20.89
N GLY A 178 -7.31 1.79 21.14
CA GLY A 178 -8.71 2.20 21.00
C GLY A 178 -9.30 2.00 19.60
N LYS A 179 -10.63 2.11 19.50
CA LYS A 179 -11.36 2.13 18.22
C LYS A 179 -11.57 3.57 17.81
N HIS A 180 -11.11 3.93 16.61
CA HIS A 180 -11.46 5.20 16.00
C HIS A 180 -12.82 5.05 15.30
N HIS A 181 -13.77 5.94 15.62
CA HIS A 181 -15.02 6.06 14.90
C HIS A 181 -14.87 7.16 13.86
N TYR A 182 -15.01 6.83 12.61
CA TYR A 182 -15.07 7.72 11.46
C TYR A 182 -15.94 7.06 10.38
N GLU A 183 -16.73 7.85 9.69
CA GLU A 183 -17.66 7.40 8.67
C GLU A 183 -17.38 8.13 7.34
N LEU A 184 -17.74 7.51 6.21
CA LEU A 184 -17.57 8.12 4.87
C LEU A 184 -18.22 9.51 4.77
N LYS A 185 -19.43 9.64 5.35
CA LYS A 185 -20.17 10.90 5.31
C LYS A 185 -19.44 12.08 5.97
N ASP A 186 -18.54 11.80 6.94
CA ASP A 186 -17.75 12.83 7.61
C ASP A 186 -16.79 13.53 6.63
N TYR A 187 -16.51 12.88 5.50
CA TYR A 187 -15.60 13.35 4.44
C TYR A 187 -16.32 13.62 3.13
N GLY A 188 -17.66 13.81 3.15
CA GLY A 188 -18.46 14.05 1.95
C GLY A 188 -18.50 12.88 0.96
N LEU A 189 -18.24 11.66 1.43
CA LEU A 189 -18.21 10.45 0.61
C LEU A 189 -19.42 9.54 0.91
N THR A 190 -19.82 8.76 -0.09
CA THR A 190 -20.84 7.71 0.02
C THR A 190 -20.29 6.36 -0.45
N GLU A 191 -20.92 5.27 -0.07
CA GLU A 191 -20.58 3.95 -0.57
C GLU A 191 -20.70 3.88 -2.10
N GLU A 192 -21.70 4.53 -2.68
CA GLU A 192 -21.91 4.61 -4.14
C GLU A 192 -20.71 5.25 -4.85
N ILE A 193 -20.17 6.36 -4.31
CA ILE A 193 -18.97 7.00 -4.85
C ILE A 193 -17.77 6.05 -4.81
N ILE A 194 -17.62 5.31 -3.71
CA ILE A 194 -16.53 4.33 -3.56
C ILE A 194 -16.70 3.19 -4.58
N GLU A 195 -17.92 2.67 -4.73
CA GLU A 195 -18.20 1.59 -5.67
C GLU A 195 -17.90 2.02 -7.12
N ASP A 196 -18.43 3.16 -7.54
CA ASP A 196 -18.24 3.66 -8.90
C ASP A 196 -16.77 3.99 -9.23
N ARG A 197 -16.10 4.70 -8.35
CA ARG A 197 -14.76 5.24 -8.64
C ARG A 197 -13.62 4.32 -8.26
N ILE A 198 -13.83 3.40 -7.33
CA ILE A 198 -12.78 2.54 -6.76
C ILE A 198 -13.09 1.06 -6.99
N ALA A 199 -14.15 0.52 -6.37
CA ALA A 199 -14.39 -0.92 -6.34
C ALA A 199 -14.65 -1.51 -7.74
N SER A 200 -15.44 -0.83 -8.58
CA SER A 200 -15.70 -1.25 -9.97
C SER A 200 -14.44 -1.34 -10.84
N LYS A 201 -13.39 -0.60 -10.50
CA LYS A 201 -12.09 -0.57 -11.21
C LYS A 201 -11.10 -1.56 -10.64
N TRP A 202 -11.33 -1.99 -9.41
CA TRP A 202 -10.47 -2.89 -8.62
C TRP A 202 -10.84 -4.36 -8.84
N GLN A 203 -11.22 -4.76 -10.03
CA GLN A 203 -11.47 -6.18 -10.32
C GLN A 203 -10.12 -6.90 -10.45
N ILE A 204 -9.85 -7.78 -9.50
CA ILE A 204 -8.77 -8.77 -9.58
C ILE A 204 -9.36 -9.94 -10.38
N ASN A 205 -8.92 -10.11 -11.63
CA ASN A 205 -9.27 -11.26 -12.45
C ASN A 205 -8.38 -12.44 -12.09
#